data_a9163e90c90d1434722d1382c7ba9139
#
_entry.id   a9163e90c90d1434722d1382c7ba9139
#
_cell.length_a   1.000
_cell.length_b   1.000
_cell.length_c   1.000
_cell.angle_alpha   90.00
_cell.angle_beta   90.00
_cell.angle_gamma   90.00
#
_symmetry.space_group_name_H-M   'P 1'
#
loop_
_entity.id
_entity.type
_entity.pdbx_description
1 polymer ?
#
loop_
_entity_poly.entity_id
_entity_poly.type
_entity_poly.pdbx_seq_one_letter_code
_entity_poly.pdbx_strand_id
1 'polypeptide(L)'
;MIIFRFIVLLFSLQTFVLDKDEIKAKLNEIIPDEISVDTVEDTYSPNFFSVELSDGSLFYVTADGEFIINGDLYQIEKNSLINFSDIRDSKKRINRILEINPSEFITFEPKEKKTDIYVFTDVDCGYCRKLHSEITNYLENGIQVNYLAYPREGLESDTYQKMKTAWCSKDPQVSLTTLKLGKTIKSDDCTKKIVSKHYNLAKEFNARGTPTIILENGFLLAGYHSAEEILNFLKK
;
A
#
# COMPACT_ATOMS: atom_id res chain seq x y z
N MET A 1 -38.59 -62.95 15.50
CA MET A 1 -38.56 -61.50 15.46
C MET A 1 -37.03 -61.07 15.39
N ILE A 2 -36.55 -60.85 14.15
CA ILE A 2 -35.12 -60.57 13.86
C ILE A 2 -34.96 -59.06 13.83
N ILE A 3 -34.20 -58.52 14.83
CA ILE A 3 -33.92 -57.12 14.92
C ILE A 3 -32.66 -56.84 14.06
N PHE A 4 -32.83 -56.23 12.90
CA PHE A 4 -31.74 -55.72 12.08
C PHE A 4 -31.19 -54.46 12.74
N ARG A 5 -30.00 -54.56 13.33
CA ARG A 5 -29.23 -53.39 13.80
C ARG A 5 -28.57 -52.73 12.57
N PHE A 6 -29.10 -51.57 12.14
CA PHE A 6 -28.43 -50.70 11.21
C PHE A 6 -27.25 -50.05 11.91
N ILE A 7 -26.01 -50.43 11.53
CA ILE A 7 -24.80 -49.72 11.90
C ILE A 7 -24.67 -48.54 10.93
N VAL A 8 -25.01 -47.34 11.38
CA VAL A 8 -24.70 -46.08 10.65
C VAL A 8 -23.21 -45.81 10.87
N LEU A 9 -22.39 -46.12 9.86
CA LEU A 9 -21.01 -45.65 9.79
C LEU A 9 -21.04 -44.13 9.53
N LEU A 10 -20.85 -43.32 10.57
CA LEU A 10 -20.54 -41.90 10.46
C LEU A 10 -19.12 -41.76 9.90
N PHE A 11 -19.01 -41.58 8.59
CA PHE A 11 -17.78 -41.09 7.98
C PHE A 11 -17.62 -39.64 8.41
N SER A 12 -16.78 -39.38 9.40
CA SER A 12 -16.30 -38.03 9.67
C SER A 12 -15.42 -37.61 8.49
N LEU A 13 -15.88 -36.68 7.65
CA LEU A 13 -15.01 -35.95 6.76
C LEU A 13 -14.04 -35.14 7.64
N GLN A 14 -12.86 -35.69 7.89
CA GLN A 14 -11.75 -34.90 8.42
C GLN A 14 -11.28 -34.01 7.27
N THR A 15 -11.55 -32.72 7.36
CA THR A 15 -10.85 -31.72 6.52
C THR A 15 -9.38 -31.79 6.88
N PHE A 16 -8.58 -32.30 5.98
CA PHE A 16 -7.13 -32.35 6.12
C PHE A 16 -6.63 -30.92 5.94
N VAL A 17 -6.06 -30.35 6.98
CA VAL A 17 -5.43 -29.02 6.93
C VAL A 17 -3.94 -29.27 6.87
N LEU A 18 -3.29 -28.81 5.79
CA LEU A 18 -1.85 -28.87 5.62
C LEU A 18 -1.15 -27.83 6.49
N ASP A 19 0.07 -28.11 6.88
CA ASP A 19 0.92 -27.09 7.49
C ASP A 19 1.66 -26.24 6.42
N LYS A 20 2.36 -25.20 6.87
CA LYS A 20 3.06 -24.26 5.97
C LYS A 20 4.15 -24.92 5.14
N ASP A 21 4.86 -25.89 5.71
CA ASP A 21 5.95 -26.60 5.03
C ASP A 21 5.38 -27.55 3.99
N GLU A 22 4.26 -28.20 4.26
CA GLU A 22 3.53 -29.03 3.32
C GLU A 22 2.97 -28.22 2.15
N ILE A 23 2.39 -27.05 2.41
CA ILE A 23 1.95 -26.10 1.36
C ILE A 23 3.13 -25.67 0.51
N LYS A 24 4.24 -25.28 1.15
CA LYS A 24 5.46 -24.87 0.45
C LYS A 24 6.02 -25.99 -0.44
N ALA A 25 6.08 -27.21 0.07
CA ALA A 25 6.55 -28.37 -0.68
C ALA A 25 5.65 -28.64 -1.91
N LYS A 26 4.34 -28.66 -1.71
CA LYS A 26 3.34 -28.89 -2.78
C LYS A 26 3.41 -27.83 -3.87
N LEU A 27 3.62 -26.58 -3.51
CA LEU A 27 3.75 -25.47 -4.48
C LEU A 27 5.06 -25.56 -5.27
N ASN A 28 6.19 -25.89 -4.63
CA ASN A 28 7.47 -26.04 -5.31
C ASN A 28 7.50 -27.16 -6.35
N GLU A 29 6.56 -28.13 -6.29
CA GLU A 29 6.42 -29.17 -7.32
C GLU A 29 5.77 -28.67 -8.62
N ILE A 30 5.04 -27.54 -8.57
CA ILE A 30 4.25 -27.03 -9.70
C ILE A 30 4.70 -25.67 -10.22
N ILE A 31 5.53 -24.95 -9.44
CA ILE A 31 6.10 -23.65 -9.82
C ILE A 31 7.32 -23.90 -10.72
N PRO A 32 7.58 -23.04 -11.75
CA PRO A 32 8.80 -23.12 -12.55
C PRO A 32 10.08 -23.01 -11.69
N ASP A 33 11.15 -23.71 -12.07
CA ASP A 33 12.42 -23.78 -11.33
C ASP A 33 13.09 -22.42 -11.07
N GLU A 34 12.76 -21.39 -11.89
CA GLU A 34 13.29 -20.03 -11.77
C GLU A 34 12.63 -19.23 -10.63
N ILE A 35 11.51 -19.72 -10.09
CA ILE A 35 10.72 -19.08 -9.03
C ILE A 35 10.69 -20.00 -7.83
N SER A 36 10.72 -19.44 -6.64
CA SER A 36 10.58 -20.20 -5.39
C SER A 36 9.51 -19.60 -4.49
N VAL A 37 8.98 -20.41 -3.58
CA VAL A 37 8.11 -19.92 -2.51
C VAL A 37 8.97 -19.27 -1.44
N ASP A 38 8.86 -17.95 -1.29
CA ASP A 38 9.58 -17.21 -0.26
C ASP A 38 8.92 -17.40 1.11
N THR A 39 7.63 -17.04 1.22
CA THR A 39 6.90 -17.14 2.49
C THR A 39 5.55 -17.82 2.32
N VAL A 40 5.14 -18.57 3.36
CA VAL A 40 3.78 -19.04 3.58
C VAL A 40 3.35 -18.55 4.96
N GLU A 41 2.32 -17.72 5.01
CA GLU A 41 1.85 -17.11 6.25
C GLU A 41 0.38 -17.44 6.52
N ASP A 42 0.03 -17.50 7.82
CA ASP A 42 -1.35 -17.63 8.24
C ASP A 42 -2.13 -16.38 7.83
N THR A 43 -3.38 -16.57 7.43
CA THR A 43 -4.31 -15.46 7.27
C THR A 43 -5.25 -15.37 8.48
N TYR A 44 -6.09 -14.33 8.51
CA TYR A 44 -7.14 -14.22 9.53
C TYR A 44 -8.20 -15.32 9.43
N SER A 45 -8.28 -16.00 8.28
CA SER A 45 -9.15 -17.16 8.08
C SER A 45 -8.31 -18.44 8.18
N PRO A 46 -8.66 -19.39 9.05
CA PRO A 46 -7.95 -20.66 9.15
C PRO A 46 -8.07 -21.51 7.87
N ASN A 47 -8.89 -21.08 6.92
CA ASN A 47 -9.11 -21.79 5.66
C ASN A 47 -8.14 -21.41 4.55
N PHE A 48 -7.26 -20.41 4.76
CA PHE A 48 -6.35 -19.90 3.74
C PHE A 48 -4.97 -19.60 4.32
N PHE A 49 -3.93 -19.86 3.52
CA PHE A 49 -2.60 -19.32 3.66
C PHE A 49 -2.37 -18.22 2.64
N SER A 50 -1.59 -17.20 2.98
CA SER A 50 -1.03 -16.27 2.01
C SER A 50 0.36 -16.74 1.60
N VAL A 51 0.65 -16.70 0.30
CA VAL A 51 1.91 -17.17 -0.26
C VAL A 51 2.56 -16.05 -1.06
N GLU A 52 3.84 -15.80 -0.82
CA GLU A 52 4.67 -14.89 -1.59
C GLU A 52 5.75 -15.68 -2.31
N LEU A 53 5.94 -15.37 -3.61
CA LEU A 53 6.97 -15.95 -4.44
C LEU A 53 8.18 -15.03 -4.56
N SER A 54 9.33 -15.56 -4.96
CA SER A 54 10.57 -14.81 -5.15
C SER A 54 10.50 -13.70 -6.21
N ASP A 55 9.53 -13.75 -7.11
CA ASP A 55 9.24 -12.69 -8.09
C ASP A 55 8.32 -11.58 -7.54
N GLY A 56 7.91 -11.67 -6.26
CA GLY A 56 7.01 -10.75 -5.60
C GLY A 56 5.52 -11.03 -5.84
N SER A 57 5.19 -12.09 -6.58
CA SER A 57 3.80 -12.52 -6.77
C SER A 57 3.17 -12.98 -5.46
N LEU A 58 1.93 -12.59 -5.24
CA LEU A 58 1.16 -12.89 -4.04
C LEU A 58 -0.17 -13.52 -4.40
N PHE A 59 -0.51 -14.62 -3.72
CA PHE A 59 -1.79 -15.31 -3.86
C PHE A 59 -2.18 -15.99 -2.56
N TYR A 60 -3.38 -16.56 -2.53
CA TYR A 60 -3.87 -17.37 -1.41
C TYR A 60 -3.99 -18.83 -1.82
N VAL A 61 -3.76 -19.72 -0.86
CA VAL A 61 -3.94 -21.16 -1.02
C VAL A 61 -4.91 -21.63 0.04
N THR A 62 -5.86 -22.49 -0.35
CA THR A 62 -6.76 -23.12 0.64
C THR A 62 -5.97 -24.01 1.60
N ALA A 63 -6.45 -24.14 2.83
CA ALA A 63 -5.75 -24.89 3.89
C ALA A 63 -5.52 -26.38 3.56
N ASP A 64 -6.31 -26.96 2.65
CA ASP A 64 -6.10 -28.31 2.10
C ASP A 64 -5.08 -28.34 0.94
N GLY A 65 -4.61 -27.18 0.49
CA GLY A 65 -3.68 -27.04 -0.61
C GLY A 65 -4.26 -27.41 -1.98
N GLU A 66 -5.59 -27.41 -2.16
CA GLU A 66 -6.21 -27.83 -3.42
C GLU A 66 -6.45 -26.68 -4.39
N PHE A 67 -6.61 -25.44 -3.89
CA PHE A 67 -6.94 -24.31 -4.74
C PHE A 67 -6.01 -23.11 -4.48
N ILE A 68 -5.66 -22.41 -5.58
CA ILE A 68 -4.96 -21.13 -5.56
C ILE A 68 -5.97 -20.04 -5.93
N ILE A 69 -5.98 -18.95 -5.17
CA ILE A 69 -6.79 -17.76 -5.42
C ILE A 69 -5.84 -16.59 -5.71
N ASN A 70 -5.84 -16.12 -6.95
CA ASN A 70 -5.09 -14.93 -7.36
C ASN A 70 -6.01 -13.71 -7.31
N GLY A 71 -5.80 -12.83 -6.33
CA GLY A 71 -6.63 -11.64 -6.12
C GLY A 71 -6.73 -11.26 -4.65
N ASP A 72 -7.66 -10.34 -4.35
CA ASP A 72 -7.88 -9.86 -2.98
C ASP A 72 -8.79 -10.79 -2.19
N LEU A 73 -8.47 -10.97 -0.91
CA LEU A 73 -9.28 -11.70 0.07
C LEU A 73 -10.06 -10.71 0.92
N TYR A 74 -11.40 -10.82 0.88
CA TYR A 74 -12.32 -10.00 1.65
C TYR A 74 -13.08 -10.82 2.68
N GLN A 75 -13.11 -10.34 3.93
CA GLN A 75 -14.06 -10.83 4.92
C GLN A 75 -15.38 -10.07 4.77
N ILE A 76 -16.48 -10.81 4.78
CA ILE A 76 -17.83 -10.25 4.79
C ILE A 76 -18.26 -10.10 6.25
N GLU A 77 -18.48 -8.87 6.69
CA GLU A 77 -19.11 -8.54 7.97
C GLU A 77 -20.53 -8.02 7.75
N LYS A 78 -21.29 -7.88 8.85
CA LYS A 78 -22.73 -7.55 8.77
C LYS A 78 -23.04 -6.31 7.91
N ASN A 79 -22.15 -5.30 7.86
CA ASN A 79 -22.34 -4.05 7.13
C ASN A 79 -21.06 -3.55 6.43
N SER A 80 -20.03 -4.38 6.29
CA SER A 80 -18.75 -3.97 5.70
C SER A 80 -18.01 -5.11 5.06
N LEU A 81 -17.05 -4.78 4.19
CA LEU A 81 -16.04 -5.69 3.67
C LEU A 81 -14.69 -5.26 4.23
N ILE A 82 -13.95 -6.20 4.79
CA ILE A 82 -12.58 -5.99 5.25
C ILE A 82 -11.64 -6.61 4.21
N ASN A 83 -10.78 -5.82 3.60
CA ASN A 83 -9.78 -6.30 2.65
C ASN A 83 -8.54 -6.78 3.41
N PHE A 84 -8.37 -8.10 3.56
CA PHE A 84 -7.21 -8.68 4.23
C PHE A 84 -5.92 -8.57 3.41
N SER A 85 -6.02 -8.53 2.10
CA SER A 85 -4.87 -8.29 1.23
C SER A 85 -4.29 -6.91 1.51
N ASP A 86 -5.12 -5.90 1.69
CA ASP A 86 -4.67 -4.54 2.02
C ASP A 86 -4.06 -4.45 3.44
N ILE A 87 -4.61 -5.19 4.42
CA ILE A 87 -4.02 -5.29 5.77
C ILE A 87 -2.61 -5.89 5.73
N ARG A 88 -2.40 -6.97 4.97
CA ARG A 88 -1.08 -7.57 4.77
C ARG A 88 -0.12 -6.58 4.11
N ASP A 89 -0.56 -5.97 3.01
CA ASP A 89 0.27 -5.06 2.23
C ASP A 89 0.55 -3.76 2.98
N SER A 90 -0.33 -3.34 3.90
CA SER A 90 -0.16 -2.14 4.71
C SER A 90 1.11 -2.22 5.57
N LYS A 91 1.40 -3.38 6.17
CA LYS A 91 2.62 -3.57 6.95
C LYS A 91 3.88 -3.45 6.10
N LYS A 92 3.86 -3.99 4.87
CA LYS A 92 4.97 -3.84 3.92
C LYS A 92 5.14 -2.38 3.52
N ARG A 93 4.05 -1.71 3.16
CA ARG A 93 4.07 -0.30 2.75
C ARG A 93 4.66 0.60 3.82
N ILE A 94 4.20 0.49 5.08
CA ILE A 94 4.71 1.36 6.13
C ILE A 94 6.18 1.07 6.44
N ASN A 95 6.63 -0.17 6.45
CA ASN A 95 8.03 -0.51 6.64
C ASN A 95 8.90 0.13 5.54
N ARG A 96 8.48 0.04 4.27
CA ARG A 96 9.19 0.66 3.14
C ARG A 96 9.22 2.19 3.23
N ILE A 97 8.14 2.82 3.72
CA ILE A 97 8.10 4.27 3.99
C ILE A 97 9.11 4.66 5.07
N LEU A 98 9.19 3.89 6.16
CA LEU A 98 10.08 4.16 7.29
C LEU A 98 11.58 3.97 6.95
N GLU A 99 11.91 3.26 5.87
CA GLU A 99 13.27 3.15 5.34
C GLU A 99 13.73 4.42 4.58
N ILE A 100 12.79 5.31 4.21
CA ILE A 100 13.12 6.54 3.51
C ILE A 100 13.74 7.53 4.51
N ASN A 101 14.84 8.18 4.11
CA ASN A 101 15.40 9.24 4.94
C ASN A 101 14.37 10.39 5.05
N PRO A 102 14.03 10.85 6.27
CA PRO A 102 13.05 11.92 6.48
C PRO A 102 13.32 13.19 5.66
N SER A 103 14.59 13.50 5.37
CA SER A 103 14.96 14.63 4.53
C SER A 103 14.61 14.48 3.03
N GLU A 104 14.19 13.30 2.61
CA GLU A 104 13.72 13.06 1.24
C GLU A 104 12.23 13.41 1.07
N PHE A 105 11.47 13.57 2.15
CA PHE A 105 10.09 14.09 2.10
C PHE A 105 10.06 15.62 1.99
N ILE A 106 9.00 16.15 1.37
CA ILE A 106 8.62 17.56 1.59
C ILE A 106 7.48 17.52 2.62
N THR A 107 7.81 17.88 3.86
CA THR A 107 6.93 17.73 5.01
C THR A 107 6.29 19.05 5.39
N PHE A 108 4.98 19.02 5.68
CA PHE A 108 4.22 20.10 6.30
C PHE A 108 3.76 19.64 7.67
N GLU A 109 4.24 20.33 8.71
CA GLU A 109 4.09 19.92 10.11
C GLU A 109 2.97 20.70 10.81
N PRO A 110 2.08 20.01 11.56
CA PRO A 110 1.10 20.65 12.43
C PRO A 110 1.76 21.17 13.71
N LYS A 111 1.09 22.09 14.41
CA LYS A 111 1.55 22.54 15.74
C LYS A 111 1.52 21.43 16.77
N GLU A 112 0.47 20.60 16.73
CA GLU A 112 0.30 19.42 17.58
C GLU A 112 0.04 18.21 16.68
N LYS A 113 1.03 17.34 16.56
CA LYS A 113 0.93 16.16 15.70
C LYS A 113 0.13 15.07 16.37
N LYS A 114 -0.86 14.54 15.65
CA LYS A 114 -1.67 13.37 16.03
C LYS A 114 -1.36 12.15 15.17
N THR A 115 -1.09 12.38 13.87
CA THR A 115 -0.85 11.31 12.89
C THR A 115 -0.01 11.80 11.73
N ASP A 116 0.61 10.87 11.01
CA ASP A 116 1.31 11.08 9.75
C ASP A 116 0.49 10.54 8.58
N ILE A 117 0.54 11.26 7.45
CA ILE A 117 0.18 10.71 6.15
C ILE A 117 1.31 10.92 5.16
N TYR A 118 1.45 9.96 4.24
CA TYR A 118 2.45 10.00 3.17
C TYR A 118 1.71 10.10 1.84
N VAL A 119 1.96 11.18 1.09
CA VAL A 119 1.16 11.53 -0.08
C VAL A 119 2.01 11.48 -1.34
N PHE A 120 1.82 10.45 -2.16
CA PHE A 120 2.34 10.44 -3.52
C PHE A 120 1.60 11.49 -4.34
N THR A 121 2.34 12.49 -4.77
CA THR A 121 1.78 13.70 -5.37
C THR A 121 2.41 14.01 -6.73
N ASP A 122 1.65 14.71 -7.57
CA ASP A 122 2.06 15.24 -8.86
C ASP A 122 1.67 16.72 -8.93
N VAL A 123 2.59 17.59 -9.34
CA VAL A 123 2.35 19.06 -9.34
C VAL A 123 1.37 19.48 -10.43
N ASP A 124 1.18 18.68 -11.46
CA ASP A 124 0.25 18.96 -12.55
C ASP A 124 -1.11 18.26 -12.38
N CYS A 125 -1.30 17.52 -11.29
CA CYS A 125 -2.56 16.86 -10.95
C CYS A 125 -3.53 17.80 -10.24
N GLY A 126 -4.77 17.95 -10.76
CA GLY A 126 -5.80 18.81 -10.17
C GLY A 126 -6.19 18.44 -8.75
N TYR A 127 -6.40 17.15 -8.45
CA TYR A 127 -6.73 16.69 -7.08
C TYR A 127 -5.56 16.81 -6.11
N CYS A 128 -4.31 16.71 -6.59
CA CYS A 128 -3.13 17.00 -5.77
C CYS A 128 -3.02 18.49 -5.43
N ARG A 129 -3.39 19.36 -6.36
CA ARG A 129 -3.49 20.81 -6.12
C ARG A 129 -4.60 21.12 -5.13
N LYS A 130 -5.75 20.44 -5.25
CA LYS A 130 -6.86 20.57 -4.30
C LYS A 130 -6.40 20.17 -2.89
N LEU A 131 -5.81 18.98 -2.69
CA LEU A 131 -5.29 18.54 -1.40
C LEU A 131 -4.34 19.59 -0.79
N HIS A 132 -3.41 20.10 -1.61
CA HIS A 132 -2.43 21.08 -1.15
C HIS A 132 -3.04 22.44 -0.82
N SER A 133 -4.07 22.87 -1.54
CA SER A 133 -4.78 24.12 -1.22
C SER A 133 -5.48 24.09 0.13
N GLU A 134 -5.79 22.91 0.63
CA GLU A 134 -6.40 22.65 1.94
C GLU A 134 -5.38 22.23 3.00
N ILE A 135 -4.06 22.39 2.74
CA ILE A 135 -2.99 21.93 3.64
C ILE A 135 -3.17 22.42 5.07
N THR A 136 -3.60 23.67 5.26
CA THR A 136 -3.85 24.26 6.57
C THR A 136 -4.89 23.46 7.37
N ASN A 137 -5.95 22.97 6.71
CA ASN A 137 -6.98 22.17 7.36
C ASN A 137 -6.41 20.82 7.86
N TYR A 138 -5.54 20.16 7.11
CA TYR A 138 -4.86 18.96 7.58
C TYR A 138 -4.01 19.25 8.83
N LEU A 139 -3.23 20.33 8.79
CA LEU A 139 -2.37 20.73 9.91
C LEU A 139 -3.16 21.10 11.16
N GLU A 140 -4.26 21.85 11.03
CA GLU A 140 -5.14 22.22 12.14
C GLU A 140 -5.79 21.00 12.79
N ASN A 141 -6.01 19.92 12.03
CA ASN A 141 -6.51 18.64 12.54
C ASN A 141 -5.41 17.74 13.13
N GLY A 142 -4.14 18.19 13.14
CA GLY A 142 -3.00 17.45 13.69
C GLY A 142 -2.42 16.42 12.73
N ILE A 143 -2.72 16.50 11.44
CA ILE A 143 -2.22 15.60 10.42
C ILE A 143 -0.94 16.18 9.81
N GLN A 144 0.20 15.50 10.02
CA GLN A 144 1.43 15.80 9.30
C GLN A 144 1.38 15.24 7.89
N VAL A 145 1.69 16.08 6.90
CA VAL A 145 1.65 15.70 5.49
C VAL A 145 3.06 15.58 4.94
N ASN A 146 3.46 14.36 4.61
CA ASN A 146 4.78 14.00 4.05
C ASN A 146 4.61 13.70 2.55
N TYR A 147 5.03 14.62 1.68
CA TYR A 147 4.91 14.43 0.24
C TYR A 147 6.03 13.60 -0.35
N LEU A 148 5.66 12.64 -1.22
CA LEU A 148 6.52 11.89 -2.10
C LEU A 148 6.22 12.24 -3.56
N ALA A 149 7.25 12.35 -4.37
CA ALA A 149 7.10 12.72 -5.78
C ALA A 149 6.61 11.53 -6.62
N TYR A 150 5.53 11.73 -7.37
CA TYR A 150 5.05 10.74 -8.33
C TYR A 150 4.58 11.42 -9.63
N PRO A 151 5.52 11.78 -10.53
CA PRO A 151 5.18 12.32 -11.85
C PRO A 151 4.48 11.23 -12.68
N ARG A 152 3.17 11.32 -12.88
CA ARG A 152 2.36 10.28 -13.53
C ARG A 152 2.75 10.01 -14.98
N GLU A 153 3.28 11.03 -15.67
CA GLU A 153 3.76 10.93 -17.06
C GLU A 153 5.15 10.27 -17.17
N GLY A 154 5.73 9.85 -16.04
CA GLY A 154 7.00 9.12 -16.00
C GLY A 154 8.24 10.02 -15.79
N LEU A 155 9.40 9.36 -15.78
CA LEU A 155 10.67 10.00 -15.41
C LEU A 155 11.28 10.88 -16.50
N GLU A 156 10.77 10.82 -17.72
CA GLU A 156 11.23 11.66 -18.85
C GLU A 156 10.34 12.90 -19.07
N SER A 157 9.32 13.10 -18.22
CA SER A 157 8.32 14.16 -18.40
C SER A 157 8.78 15.52 -17.88
N ASP A 158 8.13 16.59 -18.37
CA ASP A 158 8.30 17.94 -17.84
C ASP A 158 7.92 18.01 -16.36
N THR A 159 6.88 17.26 -15.94
CA THR A 159 6.44 17.15 -14.57
C THR A 159 7.55 16.59 -13.68
N TYR A 160 8.29 15.58 -14.16
CA TYR A 160 9.46 15.06 -13.44
C TYR A 160 10.51 16.16 -13.21
N GLN A 161 10.84 16.97 -14.22
CA GLN A 161 11.83 18.05 -14.09
C GLN A 161 11.37 19.13 -13.10
N LYS A 162 10.09 19.53 -13.14
CA LYS A 162 9.50 20.45 -12.16
C LYS A 162 9.63 19.89 -10.74
N MET A 163 9.26 18.62 -10.52
CA MET A 163 9.32 18.00 -9.22
C MET A 163 10.76 17.82 -8.73
N LYS A 164 11.68 17.40 -9.61
CA LYS A 164 13.11 17.33 -9.30
C LYS A 164 13.61 18.68 -8.80
N THR A 165 13.24 19.79 -9.45
CA THR A 165 13.60 21.14 -9.03
C THR A 165 13.07 21.44 -7.63
N ALA A 166 11.82 21.09 -7.30
CA ALA A 166 11.25 21.33 -5.97
C ALA A 166 11.96 20.54 -4.87
N TRP A 167 12.22 19.23 -5.09
CA TRP A 167 12.91 18.38 -4.12
C TRP A 167 14.39 18.71 -3.91
N CYS A 168 14.97 19.49 -4.82
CA CYS A 168 16.35 19.91 -4.76
C CYS A 168 16.54 21.36 -4.30
N SER A 169 15.45 22.09 -4.15
CA SER A 169 15.52 23.51 -3.78
C SER A 169 15.97 23.69 -2.33
N LYS A 170 16.42 24.91 -2.01
CA LYS A 170 16.80 25.31 -0.63
C LYS A 170 15.57 25.36 0.29
N ASP A 171 14.40 25.65 -0.28
CA ASP A 171 13.12 25.67 0.40
C ASP A 171 12.12 24.81 -0.38
N PRO A 172 12.10 23.48 -0.12
CA PRO A 172 11.25 22.56 -0.86
C PRO A 172 9.76 22.81 -0.67
N GLN A 173 9.32 23.28 0.52
CA GLN A 173 7.90 23.57 0.81
C GLN A 173 7.40 24.74 -0.05
N VAL A 174 8.15 25.84 -0.09
CA VAL A 174 7.82 27.00 -0.94
C VAL A 174 7.84 26.61 -2.41
N SER A 175 8.82 25.83 -2.83
CA SER A 175 8.94 25.37 -4.22
C SER A 175 7.78 24.47 -4.64
N LEU A 176 7.41 23.50 -3.82
CA LEU A 176 6.26 22.62 -4.08
C LEU A 176 4.97 23.44 -4.15
N THR A 177 4.74 24.32 -3.19
CA THR A 177 3.55 25.19 -3.15
C THR A 177 3.47 26.07 -4.41
N THR A 178 4.59 26.65 -4.82
CA THR A 178 4.67 27.50 -6.03
C THR A 178 4.30 26.71 -7.29
N LEU A 179 4.83 25.50 -7.44
CA LEU A 179 4.48 24.62 -8.57
C LEU A 179 3.02 24.22 -8.55
N LYS A 180 2.45 23.89 -7.38
CA LYS A 180 1.03 23.54 -7.25
C LYS A 180 0.08 24.70 -7.55
N LEU A 181 0.54 25.93 -7.41
CA LEU A 181 -0.15 27.14 -7.88
C LEU A 181 -0.03 27.35 -9.41
N GLY A 182 0.63 26.43 -10.12
CA GLY A 182 0.84 26.54 -11.58
C GLY A 182 1.92 27.53 -11.99
N LYS A 183 2.72 28.02 -11.04
CA LYS A 183 3.82 28.93 -11.30
C LYS A 183 5.11 28.14 -11.56
N THR A 184 6.07 28.77 -12.20
CA THR A 184 7.40 28.20 -12.45
C THR A 184 8.37 28.57 -11.33
N ILE A 185 9.34 27.69 -11.09
CA ILE A 185 10.49 27.94 -10.22
C ILE A 185 11.77 27.81 -11.02
N LYS A 186 12.82 28.50 -10.56
CA LYS A 186 14.14 28.40 -11.20
C LYS A 186 14.70 27.00 -10.93
N SER A 187 15.22 26.37 -11.98
CA SER A 187 15.88 25.07 -11.84
C SER A 187 17.23 25.24 -11.16
N ASP A 188 17.46 24.47 -10.12
CA ASP A 188 18.79 24.27 -9.55
C ASP A 188 19.37 22.97 -10.12
N ASP A 189 20.67 22.94 -10.36
CA ASP A 189 21.34 21.72 -10.83
C ASP A 189 21.35 20.68 -9.69
N CYS A 190 20.73 19.55 -9.92
CA CYS A 190 20.52 18.53 -8.89
C CYS A 190 20.78 17.14 -9.41
N THR A 191 21.72 16.46 -8.75
CA THR A 191 22.08 15.07 -9.03
C THR A 191 21.33 14.06 -8.18
N LYS A 192 20.50 14.50 -7.20
CA LYS A 192 19.76 13.63 -6.30
C LYS A 192 18.69 12.83 -7.08
N LYS A 193 18.63 11.54 -6.80
CA LYS A 193 17.66 10.62 -7.43
C LYS A 193 16.37 10.43 -6.59
N ILE A 194 16.01 11.42 -5.76
CA ILE A 194 14.88 11.31 -4.82
C ILE A 194 13.56 11.05 -5.56
N VAL A 195 13.27 11.84 -6.60
CA VAL A 195 12.02 11.70 -7.37
C VAL A 195 11.92 10.34 -8.04
N SER A 196 13.03 9.81 -8.57
CA SER A 196 13.07 8.47 -9.18
C SER A 196 12.84 7.36 -8.13
N LYS A 197 13.40 7.51 -6.92
CA LYS A 197 13.15 6.57 -5.81
C LYS A 197 11.67 6.57 -5.42
N HIS A 198 11.09 7.75 -5.23
CA HIS A 198 9.67 7.88 -4.87
C HIS A 198 8.74 7.33 -5.98
N TYR A 199 9.08 7.58 -7.24
CA TYR A 199 8.35 7.04 -8.39
C TYR A 199 8.33 5.51 -8.38
N ASN A 200 9.50 4.88 -8.18
CA ASN A 200 9.60 3.43 -8.12
C ASN A 200 8.84 2.85 -6.92
N LEU A 201 8.89 3.52 -5.77
CA LEU A 201 8.14 3.12 -4.59
C LEU A 201 6.61 3.22 -4.82
N ALA A 202 6.15 4.26 -5.51
CA ALA A 202 4.73 4.37 -5.90
C ALA A 202 4.29 3.19 -6.80
N LYS A 203 5.18 2.76 -7.71
CA LYS A 203 4.94 1.57 -8.54
C LYS A 203 4.91 0.28 -7.72
N GLU A 204 5.87 0.12 -6.80
CA GLU A 204 5.92 -1.01 -5.85
C GLU A 204 4.61 -1.12 -5.05
N PHE A 205 4.05 0.02 -4.62
CA PHE A 205 2.77 0.09 -3.89
C PHE A 205 1.54 -0.01 -4.80
N ASN A 206 1.71 -0.23 -6.11
CA ASN A 206 0.65 -0.27 -7.08
C ASN A 206 -0.24 1.01 -7.06
N ALA A 207 0.37 2.17 -6.84
CA ALA A 207 -0.31 3.46 -6.89
C ALA A 207 -0.74 3.75 -8.34
N ARG A 208 -2.05 3.70 -8.60
CA ARG A 208 -2.63 3.84 -9.96
C ARG A 208 -2.87 5.28 -10.38
N GLY A 209 -2.62 6.24 -9.49
CA GLY A 209 -2.85 7.67 -9.75
C GLY A 209 -2.41 8.55 -8.60
N THR A 210 -2.72 9.84 -8.72
CA THR A 210 -2.40 10.83 -7.68
C THR A 210 -3.62 11.70 -7.33
N PRO A 211 -3.75 12.15 -6.08
CA PRO A 211 -2.92 11.71 -4.96
C PRO A 211 -3.17 10.24 -4.61
N THR A 212 -2.14 9.54 -4.14
CA THR A 212 -2.28 8.28 -3.39
C THR A 212 -1.77 8.55 -1.99
N ILE A 213 -2.56 8.24 -0.98
CA ILE A 213 -2.28 8.54 0.42
C ILE A 213 -2.00 7.23 1.13
N ILE A 214 -0.87 7.16 1.85
CA ILE A 214 -0.56 6.07 2.77
C ILE A 214 -0.75 6.60 4.18
N LEU A 215 -1.60 5.96 4.96
CA LEU A 215 -1.82 6.29 6.37
C LEU A 215 -0.67 5.78 7.24
N GLU A 216 -0.55 6.25 8.47
CA GLU A 216 0.50 5.82 9.42
C GLU A 216 0.47 4.31 9.73
N ASN A 217 -0.68 3.66 9.55
CA ASN A 217 -0.82 2.21 9.67
C ASN A 217 -0.56 1.46 8.36
N GLY A 218 -0.14 2.17 7.28
CA GLY A 218 0.20 1.62 5.98
C GLY A 218 -0.99 1.39 5.02
N PHE A 219 -2.24 1.65 5.44
CA PHE A 219 -3.38 1.58 4.53
C PHE A 219 -3.27 2.58 3.41
N LEU A 220 -3.63 2.13 2.19
CA LEU A 220 -3.59 2.95 0.99
C LEU A 220 -4.98 3.49 0.67
N LEU A 221 -5.08 4.81 0.53
CA LEU A 221 -6.27 5.50 0.05
C LEU A 221 -5.99 6.09 -1.34
N ALA A 222 -6.77 5.67 -2.31
CA ALA A 222 -6.65 6.17 -3.68
C ALA A 222 -7.45 7.46 -3.87
N GLY A 223 -6.80 8.49 -4.42
CA GLY A 223 -7.44 9.76 -4.68
C GLY A 223 -7.41 10.74 -3.49
N TYR A 224 -8.13 11.84 -3.67
CA TYR A 224 -8.27 12.89 -2.67
C TYR A 224 -9.21 12.45 -1.54
N HIS A 225 -8.78 12.67 -0.32
CA HIS A 225 -9.58 12.54 0.91
C HIS A 225 -9.35 13.76 1.79
N SER A 226 -10.43 14.29 2.37
CA SER A 226 -10.36 15.42 3.31
C SER A 226 -9.71 15.00 4.64
N ALA A 227 -9.28 15.99 5.43
CA ALA A 227 -8.71 15.73 6.76
C ALA A 227 -9.66 14.94 7.67
N GLU A 228 -10.97 15.25 7.63
CA GLU A 228 -11.99 14.54 8.40
C GLU A 228 -12.12 13.07 7.97
N GLU A 229 -12.16 12.80 6.66
CA GLU A 229 -12.25 11.44 6.13
C GLU A 229 -11.03 10.62 6.58
N ILE A 230 -9.80 11.19 6.49
CA ILE A 230 -8.58 10.52 6.95
C ILE A 230 -8.66 10.16 8.43
N LEU A 231 -9.06 11.09 9.30
CA LEU A 231 -9.22 10.83 10.73
C LEU A 231 -10.29 9.76 11.01
N ASN A 232 -11.32 9.68 10.19
CA ASN A 232 -12.35 8.64 10.31
C ASN A 232 -11.84 7.26 9.87
N PHE A 233 -10.94 7.17 8.88
CA PHE A 233 -10.28 5.91 8.51
C PHE A 233 -9.36 5.39 9.63
N LEU A 234 -8.66 6.28 10.34
CA LEU A 234 -7.74 5.91 11.42
C LEU A 234 -8.44 5.46 12.71
N LYS A 235 -9.74 5.74 12.87
CA LYS A 235 -10.55 5.30 14.04
C LYS A 235 -11.12 3.89 13.89
N LYS A 236 -11.09 3.35 12.69
CA LYS A 236 -11.59 1.99 12.39
C LYS A 236 -10.51 0.95 12.58
#